data_3cace35bd1f63a63f4062afe8d63810b
#
_entry.id   3cace35bd1f63a63f4062afe8d63810b
#
_cell.length_a   1.000
_cell.length_b   1.000
_cell.length_c   1.000
_cell.angle_alpha   90.00
_cell.angle_beta   90.00
_cell.angle_gamma   90.00
#
_symmetry.space_group_name_H-M   'P 1'
#
loop_
_entity.id
_entity.type
_entity.pdbx_description
1 polymer ?
#
loop_
_entity_poly.entity_id
_entity_poly.type
_entity_poly.pdbx_seq_one_letter_code
_entity_poly.pdbx_strand_id
1 'polypeptide(L)'
;MTQRSKVAIAGAGIYGATIAIRLAEQGHEVHLFDPLGVLNAASGINQFRIHSGYHYPRSPETIEETMGARAEFLESFAPAIVRNSQHYYAIPHEGSQTPPELFERVMAEHKISLRPCRPEWMNFDFIDKCYQVEEEIYDPEILRELLTKKIESLRMRFHHHEFRKDMRGDFDFVVWATYGLGPSRGLFKSVKYQVAEKILIRLPKHLQGISLVVVDGPFTAFDPYGSSERSLWGSAKHSNHWTTTDSDEPIPEKYRALLNGPKFEPISWSRHEAMRMDAALAVPASAEAEYIGSRFTIRVVENNPAQDRRTLYVQETAPGELHIFSGKVVSAVKAARLVAERVAQG
;
A
#
# COMPACT_ATOMS: atom_id res chain seq x y z
N MET A 1 -16.22 25.56 20.30
CA MET A 1 -15.44 25.86 19.07
C MET A 1 -14.06 25.28 19.30
N THR A 2 -13.63 24.34 18.50
CA THR A 2 -12.25 23.83 18.55
C THR A 2 -11.29 24.99 18.24
N GLN A 3 -10.25 25.13 19.05
CA GLN A 3 -9.23 26.16 18.85
C GLN A 3 -8.56 25.91 17.49
N ARG A 4 -8.41 26.94 16.67
CA ARG A 4 -7.73 26.84 15.37
C ARG A 4 -6.23 26.69 15.62
N SER A 5 -5.67 25.59 15.17
CA SER A 5 -4.23 25.31 15.25
C SER A 5 -3.56 25.44 13.89
N LYS A 6 -2.27 25.74 13.88
CA LYS A 6 -1.41 25.75 12.70
C LYS A 6 -0.64 24.43 12.64
N VAL A 7 -0.90 23.63 11.62
CA VAL A 7 -0.42 22.26 11.52
C VAL A 7 0.47 22.05 10.30
N ALA A 8 1.67 21.51 10.51
CA ALA A 8 2.54 21.03 9.44
C ALA A 8 2.34 19.54 9.23
N ILE A 9 2.24 19.12 7.98
CA ILE A 9 2.18 17.70 7.61
C ILE A 9 3.32 17.40 6.65
N ALA A 10 4.23 16.53 7.06
CA ALA A 10 5.37 16.08 6.28
C ALA A 10 5.01 14.78 5.54
N GLY A 11 4.98 14.85 4.21
CA GLY A 11 4.59 13.77 3.30
C GLY A 11 3.16 13.92 2.79
N ALA A 12 2.99 13.94 1.45
CA ALA A 12 1.71 13.98 0.75
C ALA A 12 1.34 12.60 0.15
N GLY A 13 1.80 11.52 0.77
CA GLY A 13 1.26 10.18 0.55
C GLY A 13 -0.20 10.11 0.98
N ILE A 14 -0.84 8.94 0.83
CA ILE A 14 -2.27 8.79 1.15
C ILE A 14 -2.59 9.20 2.59
N TYR A 15 -1.72 8.92 3.54
CA TYR A 15 -1.90 9.29 4.94
C TYR A 15 -1.83 10.80 5.15
N GLY A 16 -0.74 11.43 4.71
CA GLY A 16 -0.57 12.86 4.91
C GLY A 16 -1.61 13.70 4.18
N ALA A 17 -1.95 13.34 2.94
CA ALA A 17 -2.99 14.04 2.17
C ALA A 17 -4.38 13.91 2.84
N THR A 18 -4.74 12.71 3.32
CA THR A 18 -6.05 12.49 3.99
C THR A 18 -6.13 13.21 5.33
N ILE A 19 -5.04 13.20 6.12
CA ILE A 19 -4.94 13.93 7.39
C ILE A 19 -5.05 15.45 7.12
N ALA A 20 -4.30 15.96 6.13
CA ALA A 20 -4.31 17.37 5.77
C ALA A 20 -5.72 17.87 5.41
N ILE A 21 -6.41 17.11 4.54
CA ILE A 21 -7.79 17.40 4.13
C ILE A 21 -8.71 17.47 5.36
N ARG A 22 -8.66 16.46 6.20
CA ARG A 22 -9.54 16.38 7.39
C ARG A 22 -9.34 17.55 8.36
N LEU A 23 -8.09 17.90 8.65
CA LEU A 23 -7.78 19.02 9.54
C LEU A 23 -8.18 20.37 8.92
N ALA A 24 -7.97 20.56 7.62
CA ALA A 24 -8.40 21.77 6.93
C ALA A 24 -9.95 21.90 6.89
N GLU A 25 -10.68 20.81 6.72
CA GLU A 25 -12.15 20.77 6.81
C GLU A 25 -12.65 21.15 8.22
N GLN A 26 -11.87 20.89 9.26
CA GLN A 26 -12.16 21.30 10.63
C GLN A 26 -11.76 22.76 10.95
N GLY A 27 -11.19 23.48 9.97
CA GLY A 27 -10.84 24.89 10.09
C GLY A 27 -9.42 25.18 10.59
N HIS A 28 -8.56 24.16 10.74
CA HIS A 28 -7.16 24.36 11.07
C HIS A 28 -6.39 24.99 9.89
N GLU A 29 -5.29 25.71 10.18
CA GLU A 29 -4.35 26.20 9.16
C GLU A 29 -3.36 25.08 8.84
N VAL A 30 -3.50 24.47 7.65
CA VAL A 30 -2.72 23.29 7.27
C VAL A 30 -1.67 23.65 6.22
N HIS A 31 -0.43 23.27 6.49
CA HIS A 31 0.71 23.31 5.57
C HIS A 31 1.14 21.87 5.24
N LEU A 32 1.05 21.49 3.99
CA LEU A 32 1.43 20.15 3.49
C LEU A 32 2.76 20.23 2.74
N PHE A 33 3.72 19.42 3.13
CA PHE A 33 5.09 19.42 2.59
C PHE A 33 5.41 18.09 1.91
N ASP A 34 5.74 18.12 0.63
CA ASP A 34 6.24 16.95 -0.10
C ASP A 34 6.99 17.38 -1.36
N PRO A 35 8.25 16.95 -1.56
CA PRO A 35 9.03 17.33 -2.75
C PRO A 35 8.52 16.67 -4.04
N LEU A 36 7.80 15.55 -3.93
CA LEU A 36 7.33 14.78 -5.08
C LEU A 36 5.89 15.07 -5.47
N GLY A 37 5.11 15.70 -4.55
CA GLY A 37 3.69 15.92 -4.74
C GLY A 37 2.81 14.76 -4.28
N VAL A 38 1.50 14.90 -4.49
CA VAL A 38 0.49 13.98 -3.97
C VAL A 38 0.62 12.58 -4.58
N LEU A 39 0.70 11.55 -3.72
CA LEU A 39 0.76 10.11 -4.09
C LEU A 39 1.91 9.73 -5.05
N ASN A 40 3.03 10.36 -5.03
CA ASN A 40 4.12 10.06 -5.96
C ASN A 40 5.21 9.12 -5.43
N ALA A 41 5.21 8.81 -4.13
CA ALA A 41 6.09 7.79 -3.53
C ALA A 41 5.35 6.45 -3.34
N ALA A 42 5.58 5.75 -2.24
CA ALA A 42 5.03 4.42 -1.95
C ALA A 42 3.51 4.31 -2.12
N SER A 43 2.75 5.38 -1.86
CA SER A 43 1.29 5.41 -2.07
C SER A 43 0.88 5.35 -3.55
N GLY A 44 1.74 5.78 -4.46
CA GLY A 44 1.55 5.69 -5.92
C GLY A 44 2.34 4.55 -6.58
N ILE A 45 3.04 3.70 -5.78
CA ILE A 45 3.87 2.59 -6.26
C ILE A 45 3.61 1.36 -5.39
N ASN A 46 2.39 0.84 -5.44
CA ASN A 46 1.98 -0.37 -4.72
C ASN A 46 1.06 -1.23 -5.59
N GLN A 47 0.30 -2.14 -5.03
CA GLN A 47 -0.64 -2.99 -5.77
C GLN A 47 -2.09 -2.47 -5.79
N PHE A 48 -2.34 -1.35 -5.15
CA PHE A 48 -3.63 -0.63 -5.12
C PHE A 48 -4.83 -1.44 -4.58
N ARG A 49 -4.55 -2.55 -3.85
CA ARG A 49 -5.60 -3.37 -3.23
C ARG A 49 -6.22 -2.68 -2.02
N ILE A 50 -7.53 -2.81 -1.91
CA ILE A 50 -8.31 -2.45 -0.73
C ILE A 50 -8.60 -3.76 0.00
N HIS A 51 -7.63 -4.16 0.85
CA HIS A 51 -7.68 -5.47 1.50
C HIS A 51 -8.91 -5.66 2.39
N SER A 52 -9.49 -6.85 2.28
CA SER A 52 -10.64 -7.32 3.08
C SER A 52 -10.26 -8.46 4.05
N GLY A 53 -8.98 -8.57 4.41
CA GLY A 53 -8.49 -9.57 5.36
C GLY A 53 -7.86 -10.82 4.73
N TYR A 54 -8.23 -11.21 3.54
CA TYR A 54 -7.77 -12.45 2.88
C TYR A 54 -6.25 -12.62 2.80
N HIS A 55 -5.53 -11.51 2.69
CA HIS A 55 -4.07 -11.50 2.47
C HIS A 55 -3.25 -11.83 3.72
N TYR A 56 -3.87 -11.88 4.89
CA TYR A 56 -3.16 -11.99 6.19
C TYR A 56 -3.69 -13.12 7.07
N PRO A 57 -3.77 -14.37 6.57
CA PRO A 57 -4.38 -15.47 7.34
C PRO A 57 -3.66 -15.79 8.65
N ARG A 58 -2.41 -15.29 8.83
CA ARG A 58 -1.61 -15.49 10.05
C ARG A 58 -1.62 -14.28 11.01
N SER A 59 -2.38 -13.21 10.68
CA SER A 59 -2.44 -12.00 11.50
C SER A 59 -3.87 -11.54 11.75
N PRO A 60 -4.56 -12.08 12.78
CA PRO A 60 -5.90 -11.65 13.17
C PRO A 60 -6.01 -10.13 13.34
N GLU A 61 -5.01 -9.50 13.96
CA GLU A 61 -5.01 -8.05 14.18
C GLU A 61 -5.02 -7.27 12.85
N THR A 62 -4.31 -7.76 11.82
CA THR A 62 -4.31 -7.12 10.51
C THR A 62 -5.64 -7.35 9.79
N ILE A 63 -6.26 -8.52 9.94
CA ILE A 63 -7.60 -8.80 9.41
C ILE A 63 -8.61 -7.83 10.02
N GLU A 64 -8.68 -7.75 11.35
CA GLU A 64 -9.61 -6.88 12.07
C GLU A 64 -9.42 -5.40 11.72
N GLU A 65 -8.16 -4.95 11.64
CA GLU A 65 -7.87 -3.57 11.29
C GLU A 65 -8.29 -3.25 9.86
N THR A 66 -7.99 -4.10 8.89
CA THR A 66 -8.35 -3.86 7.48
C THR A 66 -9.86 -3.89 7.28
N MET A 67 -10.56 -4.84 7.87
CA MET A 67 -12.01 -4.92 7.83
C MET A 67 -12.67 -3.70 8.48
N GLY A 68 -12.19 -3.30 9.67
CA GLY A 68 -12.74 -2.15 10.39
C GLY A 68 -12.50 -0.79 9.72
N ALA A 69 -11.44 -0.66 8.92
CA ALA A 69 -11.10 0.58 8.21
C ALA A 69 -11.69 0.66 6.80
N ARG A 70 -12.08 -0.48 6.22
CA ARG A 70 -12.44 -0.59 4.80
C ARG A 70 -13.66 0.24 4.41
N ALA A 71 -14.71 0.23 5.21
CA ALA A 71 -15.96 0.94 4.89
C ALA A 71 -15.73 2.46 4.75
N GLU A 72 -15.02 3.08 5.71
CA GLU A 72 -14.66 4.50 5.68
C GLU A 72 -13.79 4.84 4.44
N PHE A 73 -12.88 3.94 4.05
CA PHE A 73 -12.03 4.12 2.87
C PHE A 73 -12.85 4.08 1.57
N LEU A 74 -13.72 3.08 1.41
CA LEU A 74 -14.57 2.92 0.22
C LEU A 74 -15.54 4.09 0.05
N GLU A 75 -16.08 4.63 1.13
CA GLU A 75 -16.95 5.79 1.12
C GLU A 75 -16.19 7.07 0.75
N SER A 76 -15.05 7.31 1.42
CA SER A 76 -14.25 8.53 1.24
C SER A 76 -13.66 8.65 -0.17
N PHE A 77 -13.33 7.53 -0.81
CA PHE A 77 -12.67 7.50 -2.11
C PHE A 77 -13.50 6.78 -3.19
N ALA A 78 -14.82 6.73 -3.03
CA ALA A 78 -15.76 6.01 -3.91
C ALA A 78 -15.51 6.21 -5.42
N PRO A 79 -15.21 7.42 -5.94
CA PRO A 79 -14.95 7.63 -7.36
C PRO A 79 -13.67 6.92 -7.88
N ALA A 80 -12.70 6.63 -6.98
CA ALA A 80 -11.47 5.93 -7.35
C ALA A 80 -11.59 4.40 -7.25
N ILE A 81 -12.69 3.86 -6.73
CA ILE A 81 -12.84 2.43 -6.51
C ILE A 81 -13.19 1.70 -7.80
N VAL A 82 -12.40 0.72 -8.17
CA VAL A 82 -12.62 -0.15 -9.33
C VAL A 82 -13.42 -1.37 -8.88
N ARG A 83 -14.65 -1.53 -9.36
CA ARG A 83 -15.59 -2.57 -8.91
C ARG A 83 -15.80 -3.72 -9.91
N ASN A 84 -15.25 -3.62 -11.09
CA ASN A 84 -15.41 -4.60 -12.17
C ASN A 84 -14.22 -5.57 -12.31
N SER A 85 -13.29 -5.60 -11.36
CA SER A 85 -12.22 -6.58 -11.28
C SER A 85 -12.70 -7.86 -10.58
N GLN A 86 -12.14 -8.99 -10.99
CA GLN A 86 -12.39 -10.29 -10.37
C GLN A 86 -11.19 -10.66 -9.49
N HIS A 87 -11.43 -11.00 -8.24
CA HIS A 87 -10.35 -11.25 -7.27
C HIS A 87 -10.29 -12.72 -6.87
N TYR A 88 -9.08 -13.27 -6.88
CA TYR A 88 -8.81 -14.66 -6.56
C TYR A 88 -7.65 -14.78 -5.57
N TYR A 89 -7.82 -15.70 -4.63
CA TYR A 89 -6.76 -16.20 -3.77
C TYR A 89 -6.55 -17.68 -4.05
N ALA A 90 -5.32 -18.07 -4.34
CA ALA A 90 -4.95 -19.43 -4.65
C ALA A 90 -3.89 -19.94 -3.67
N ILE A 91 -4.00 -21.20 -3.29
CA ILE A 91 -3.07 -21.86 -2.38
C ILE A 91 -2.40 -22.98 -3.16
N PRO A 92 -1.06 -23.01 -3.28
CA PRO A 92 -0.35 -24.07 -3.98
C PRO A 92 -0.29 -25.34 -3.14
N HIS A 93 -0.06 -26.49 -3.81
CA HIS A 93 0.13 -27.77 -3.14
C HIS A 93 1.31 -27.75 -2.15
N GLU A 94 2.35 -27.00 -2.49
CA GLU A 94 3.57 -26.97 -1.68
C GLU A 94 4.04 -25.52 -1.43
N GLY A 95 4.77 -25.31 -0.33
CA GLY A 95 5.47 -24.05 -0.02
C GLY A 95 4.59 -22.97 0.58
N SER A 96 3.28 -23.16 0.72
CA SER A 96 2.42 -22.23 1.47
C SER A 96 2.60 -22.41 2.98
N GLN A 97 2.72 -21.29 3.69
CA GLN A 97 2.73 -21.24 5.16
C GLN A 97 1.31 -21.37 5.75
N THR A 98 0.28 -21.29 4.89
CA THR A 98 -1.12 -21.40 5.27
C THR A 98 -1.80 -22.45 4.40
N PRO A 99 -1.92 -23.70 4.89
CA PRO A 99 -2.68 -24.74 4.19
C PRO A 99 -4.15 -24.36 3.98
N PRO A 100 -4.85 -24.93 2.99
CA PRO A 100 -6.25 -24.58 2.69
C PRO A 100 -7.18 -24.65 3.89
N GLU A 101 -7.08 -25.67 4.73
CA GLU A 101 -7.95 -25.87 5.89
C GLU A 101 -7.72 -24.78 6.95
N LEU A 102 -6.48 -24.31 7.10
CA LEU A 102 -6.17 -23.17 7.99
C LEU A 102 -6.73 -21.89 7.42
N PHE A 103 -6.56 -21.64 6.12
CA PHE A 103 -7.08 -20.47 5.43
C PHE A 103 -8.61 -20.40 5.56
N GLU A 104 -9.31 -21.47 5.23
CA GLU A 104 -10.77 -21.56 5.33
C GLU A 104 -11.27 -21.31 6.76
N ARG A 105 -10.61 -21.94 7.75
CA ARG A 105 -10.94 -21.74 9.17
C ARG A 105 -10.79 -20.30 9.61
N VAL A 106 -9.65 -19.67 9.31
CA VAL A 106 -9.40 -18.26 9.69
C VAL A 106 -10.40 -17.32 9.02
N MET A 107 -10.71 -17.52 7.74
CA MET A 107 -11.71 -16.71 7.05
C MET A 107 -13.11 -16.88 7.69
N ALA A 108 -13.48 -18.11 8.05
CA ALA A 108 -14.75 -18.38 8.74
C ALA A 108 -14.82 -17.74 10.14
N GLU A 109 -13.73 -17.79 10.92
CA GLU A 109 -13.64 -17.15 12.25
C GLU A 109 -13.88 -15.63 12.16
N HIS A 110 -13.38 -14.99 11.12
CA HIS A 110 -13.56 -13.56 10.86
C HIS A 110 -14.83 -13.24 10.02
N LYS A 111 -15.68 -14.23 9.73
CA LYS A 111 -16.91 -14.08 8.92
C LYS A 111 -16.63 -13.54 7.51
N ILE A 112 -15.49 -13.89 6.94
CA ILE A 112 -15.08 -13.52 5.58
C ILE A 112 -15.51 -14.65 4.64
N SER A 113 -16.29 -14.33 3.62
CA SER A 113 -16.82 -15.32 2.68
C SER A 113 -15.75 -15.77 1.68
N LEU A 114 -15.73 -17.07 1.39
CA LEU A 114 -14.91 -17.68 0.36
C LEU A 114 -15.84 -18.39 -0.63
N ARG A 115 -15.60 -18.23 -1.92
CA ARG A 115 -16.27 -19.01 -2.97
C ARG A 115 -15.25 -19.89 -3.68
N PRO A 116 -15.18 -21.19 -3.35
CA PRO A 116 -14.29 -22.13 -4.04
C PRO A 116 -14.56 -22.13 -5.54
N CYS A 117 -13.51 -22.17 -6.36
CA CYS A 117 -13.63 -22.15 -7.82
C CYS A 117 -12.44 -22.85 -8.49
N ARG A 118 -12.62 -23.20 -9.77
CA ARG A 118 -11.58 -23.82 -10.61
C ARG A 118 -11.58 -23.14 -11.99
N PRO A 119 -11.05 -21.88 -12.10
CA PRO A 119 -11.00 -21.20 -13.39
C PRO A 119 -10.08 -21.93 -14.37
N GLU A 120 -10.47 -22.01 -15.64
CA GLU A 120 -9.76 -22.74 -16.69
C GLU A 120 -8.33 -22.22 -16.98
N TRP A 121 -8.09 -20.95 -16.69
CA TRP A 121 -6.79 -20.29 -16.88
C TRP A 121 -5.77 -20.62 -15.78
N MET A 122 -6.18 -21.31 -14.70
CA MET A 122 -5.32 -21.66 -13.56
C MET A 122 -4.80 -23.09 -13.67
N ASN A 123 -3.52 -23.29 -13.34
CA ASN A 123 -2.88 -24.61 -13.33
C ASN A 123 -3.11 -25.31 -11.99
N PHE A 124 -3.99 -26.27 -11.96
CA PHE A 124 -4.31 -27.08 -10.77
C PHE A 124 -3.35 -28.25 -10.51
N ASP A 125 -2.32 -28.44 -11.33
CA ASP A 125 -1.19 -29.30 -10.97
C ASP A 125 -0.24 -28.59 -10.00
N PHE A 126 -0.26 -27.24 -10.01
CA PHE A 126 0.50 -26.40 -9.07
C PHE A 126 -0.37 -25.88 -7.93
N ILE A 127 -1.63 -25.48 -8.20
CA ILE A 127 -2.58 -24.93 -7.23
C ILE A 127 -3.47 -26.04 -6.67
N ASP A 128 -3.51 -26.16 -5.34
CA ASP A 128 -4.43 -27.04 -4.62
C ASP A 128 -5.85 -26.47 -4.56
N LYS A 129 -5.99 -25.25 -4.04
CA LYS A 129 -7.28 -24.57 -3.85
C LYS A 129 -7.26 -23.16 -4.43
N CYS A 130 -8.39 -22.77 -4.99
CA CYS A 130 -8.64 -21.41 -5.43
C CYS A 130 -9.99 -20.91 -4.95
N TYR A 131 -10.03 -19.65 -4.52
CA TYR A 131 -11.24 -18.99 -4.03
C TYR A 131 -11.42 -17.69 -4.79
N GLN A 132 -12.61 -17.45 -5.30
CA GLN A 132 -13.05 -16.13 -5.72
C GLN A 132 -13.51 -15.37 -4.47
N VAL A 133 -13.12 -14.10 -4.34
CA VAL A 133 -13.30 -13.30 -3.12
C VAL A 133 -13.87 -11.92 -3.45
N GLU A 134 -14.41 -11.27 -2.41
CA GLU A 134 -14.93 -9.90 -2.49
C GLU A 134 -13.88 -8.92 -2.00
N GLU A 135 -13.07 -8.45 -2.92
CA GLU A 135 -12.06 -7.42 -2.69
C GLU A 135 -12.15 -6.38 -3.82
N GLU A 136 -11.58 -5.21 -3.65
CA GLU A 136 -11.49 -4.19 -4.68
C GLU A 136 -10.06 -3.69 -4.80
N ILE A 137 -9.83 -2.95 -5.88
CA ILE A 137 -8.67 -2.08 -6.06
C ILE A 137 -9.13 -0.63 -6.22
N TYR A 138 -8.21 0.30 -6.03
CA TYR A 138 -8.45 1.69 -6.44
C TYR A 138 -7.61 2.06 -7.65
N ASP A 139 -8.11 3.00 -8.43
CA ASP A 139 -7.37 3.63 -9.51
C ASP A 139 -6.47 4.73 -8.92
N PRO A 140 -5.13 4.58 -9.00
CA PRO A 140 -4.20 5.52 -8.39
C PRO A 140 -4.21 6.90 -9.02
N GLU A 141 -4.54 7.01 -10.31
CA GLU A 141 -4.57 8.30 -11.01
C GLU A 141 -5.82 9.08 -10.60
N ILE A 142 -6.98 8.40 -10.55
CA ILE A 142 -8.23 9.01 -10.08
C ILE A 142 -8.08 9.42 -8.60
N LEU A 143 -7.50 8.56 -7.76
CA LEU A 143 -7.29 8.89 -6.35
C LEU A 143 -6.37 10.11 -6.18
N ARG A 144 -5.28 10.18 -6.96
CA ARG A 144 -4.38 11.36 -6.95
C ARG A 144 -5.13 12.62 -7.34
N GLU A 145 -5.91 12.57 -8.41
CA GLU A 145 -6.70 13.70 -8.88
C GLU A 145 -7.71 14.17 -7.83
N LEU A 146 -8.44 13.26 -7.19
CA LEU A 146 -9.40 13.57 -6.13
C LEU A 146 -8.74 14.28 -4.95
N LEU A 147 -7.62 13.74 -4.46
CA LEU A 147 -6.89 14.34 -3.35
C LEU A 147 -6.32 15.72 -3.72
N THR A 148 -5.74 15.85 -4.91
CA THR A 148 -5.18 17.12 -5.40
C THR A 148 -6.27 18.19 -5.50
N LYS A 149 -7.39 17.90 -6.16
CA LYS A 149 -8.53 18.83 -6.26
C LYS A 149 -9.07 19.25 -4.89
N LYS A 150 -9.12 18.30 -3.95
CA LYS A 150 -9.61 18.58 -2.59
C LYS A 150 -8.66 19.51 -1.84
N ILE A 151 -7.34 19.26 -1.92
CA ILE A 151 -6.28 20.11 -1.35
C ILE A 151 -6.39 21.54 -1.89
N GLU A 152 -6.53 21.70 -3.20
CA GLU A 152 -6.69 22.99 -3.86
C GLU A 152 -7.99 23.71 -3.42
N SER A 153 -9.11 22.99 -3.38
CA SER A 153 -10.42 23.54 -2.99
C SER A 153 -10.45 24.10 -1.57
N LEU A 154 -9.67 23.49 -0.66
CA LEU A 154 -9.53 23.91 0.73
C LEU A 154 -8.48 25.03 0.90
N ARG A 155 -7.86 25.46 -0.19
CA ARG A 155 -6.81 26.52 -0.22
C ARG A 155 -5.67 26.25 0.79
N MET A 156 -5.32 24.97 0.98
CA MET A 156 -4.19 24.59 1.83
C MET A 156 -2.87 25.08 1.22
N ARG A 157 -1.88 25.36 2.07
CA ARG A 157 -0.52 25.69 1.60
C ARG A 157 0.24 24.42 1.29
N PHE A 158 0.44 24.13 0.01
CA PHE A 158 1.28 23.03 -0.45
C PHE A 158 2.71 23.52 -0.72
N HIS A 159 3.70 22.86 -0.12
CA HIS A 159 5.12 23.19 -0.25
C HIS A 159 5.84 22.03 -0.98
N HIS A 160 6.41 22.33 -2.15
CA HIS A 160 7.16 21.38 -2.97
C HIS A 160 8.61 21.17 -2.48
N HIS A 161 8.78 20.98 -1.18
CA HIS A 161 10.05 20.65 -0.53
C HIS A 161 9.79 19.85 0.75
N GLU A 162 10.84 19.26 1.30
CA GLU A 162 10.75 18.53 2.56
C GLU A 162 10.49 19.47 3.74
N PHE A 163 9.69 19.00 4.69
CA PHE A 163 9.60 19.63 6.00
C PHE A 163 10.85 19.29 6.82
N ARG A 164 11.53 20.31 7.33
CA ARG A 164 12.73 20.16 8.15
C ARG A 164 12.43 20.40 9.62
N LYS A 165 13.18 19.73 10.51
CA LYS A 165 13.00 19.83 11.97
C LYS A 165 13.17 21.27 12.51
N ASP A 166 14.03 22.07 11.87
CA ASP A 166 14.23 23.49 12.23
C ASP A 166 12.98 24.37 12.03
N MET A 167 12.02 23.94 11.20
CA MET A 167 10.74 24.60 10.97
C MET A 167 9.68 24.30 12.04
N ARG A 168 9.97 23.37 12.99
CA ARG A 168 9.00 22.90 14.00
C ARG A 168 8.37 24.03 14.82
N GLY A 169 9.17 25.04 15.18
CA GLY A 169 8.73 26.17 16.02
C GLY A 169 7.64 27.05 15.40
N ASP A 170 7.41 26.96 14.10
CA ASP A 170 6.41 27.76 13.39
C ASP A 170 4.99 27.15 13.46
N PHE A 171 4.82 25.98 14.08
CA PHE A 171 3.58 25.20 14.07
C PHE A 171 3.20 24.72 15.47
N ASP A 172 1.89 24.66 15.75
CA ASP A 172 1.37 24.08 16.97
C ASP A 172 1.54 22.55 16.96
N PHE A 173 1.26 21.93 15.79
CA PHE A 173 1.41 20.50 15.58
C PHE A 173 2.24 20.19 14.35
N VAL A 174 3.00 19.09 14.42
CA VAL A 174 3.68 18.47 13.27
C VAL A 174 3.27 17.02 13.16
N VAL A 175 2.86 16.60 11.96
CA VAL A 175 2.51 15.22 11.64
C VAL A 175 3.48 14.67 10.60
N TRP A 176 4.28 13.70 11.01
CA TRP A 176 5.21 12.99 10.15
C TRP A 176 4.50 11.79 9.49
N ALA A 177 4.02 11.98 8.26
CA ALA A 177 3.39 10.95 7.44
C ALA A 177 4.37 10.41 6.37
N THR A 178 5.63 10.21 6.75
CA THR A 178 6.76 9.88 5.88
C THR A 178 7.01 8.38 5.73
N TYR A 179 6.04 7.54 6.09
CA TYR A 179 6.12 6.08 5.95
C TYR A 179 7.32 5.46 6.69
N GLY A 180 7.62 5.93 7.90
CA GLY A 180 8.76 5.45 8.68
C GLY A 180 10.14 5.87 8.13
N LEU A 181 10.17 6.87 7.24
CA LEU A 181 11.40 7.45 6.66
C LEU A 181 11.68 8.83 7.25
N GLY A 182 12.84 9.40 6.91
CA GLY A 182 13.28 10.68 7.42
C GLY A 182 13.29 10.72 8.95
N PRO A 183 12.69 11.72 9.62
CA PRO A 183 12.65 11.82 11.08
C PRO A 183 11.93 10.67 11.79
N SER A 184 11.11 9.91 11.09
CA SER A 184 10.44 8.72 11.62
C SER A 184 11.27 7.44 11.51
N ARG A 185 12.44 7.51 10.85
CA ARG A 185 13.31 6.35 10.65
C ARG A 185 13.91 5.90 12.00
N GLY A 186 13.85 4.60 12.28
CA GLY A 186 14.27 4.04 13.56
C GLY A 186 13.29 4.22 14.72
N LEU A 187 12.24 5.04 14.58
CA LEU A 187 11.24 5.25 15.62
C LEU A 187 10.38 3.99 15.85
N PHE A 188 9.95 3.35 14.77
CA PHE A 188 9.14 2.13 14.84
C PHE A 188 10.07 0.92 14.98
N LYS A 189 9.95 0.22 16.12
CA LYS A 189 10.78 -0.96 16.41
C LYS A 189 10.40 -2.12 15.48
N SER A 190 11.40 -2.95 15.18
CA SER A 190 11.21 -4.17 14.39
C SER A 190 10.59 -3.93 13.00
N VAL A 191 11.05 -2.91 12.29
CA VAL A 191 10.72 -2.71 10.87
C VAL A 191 11.90 -3.10 9.98
N LYS A 192 11.60 -3.42 8.74
CA LYS A 192 12.58 -3.58 7.67
C LYS A 192 12.30 -2.61 6.54
N TYR A 193 13.37 -2.08 5.96
CA TYR A 193 13.37 -1.18 4.83
C TYR A 193 13.76 -1.95 3.59
N GLN A 194 13.01 -1.78 2.50
CA GLN A 194 13.21 -2.54 1.28
C GLN A 194 13.15 -1.63 0.07
N VAL A 195 14.05 -1.80 -0.89
CA VAL A 195 13.88 -1.25 -2.23
C VAL A 195 12.99 -2.21 -3.00
N ALA A 196 11.77 -1.81 -3.25
CA ALA A 196 10.76 -2.63 -3.90
C ALA A 196 10.51 -2.18 -5.34
N GLU A 197 10.55 -3.13 -6.26
CA GLU A 197 10.16 -2.98 -7.66
C GLU A 197 8.68 -3.31 -7.83
N LYS A 198 7.95 -2.45 -8.54
CA LYS A 198 6.63 -2.73 -9.10
C LYS A 198 6.73 -2.74 -10.61
N ILE A 199 6.24 -3.79 -11.22
CA ILE A 199 6.33 -4.04 -12.65
C ILE A 199 4.95 -3.83 -13.27
N LEU A 200 4.91 -3.01 -14.31
CA LEU A 200 3.72 -2.83 -15.14
C LEU A 200 3.83 -3.76 -16.36
N ILE A 201 2.76 -4.50 -16.60
CA ILE A 201 2.64 -5.47 -17.69
C ILE A 201 1.32 -5.31 -18.44
N ARG A 202 1.24 -5.93 -19.61
CA ARG A 202 -0.02 -6.24 -20.28
C ARG A 202 -0.19 -7.75 -20.33
N LEU A 203 -1.20 -8.25 -19.65
CA LEU A 203 -1.60 -9.66 -19.68
C LEU A 203 -2.38 -9.98 -20.96
N PRO A 204 -2.40 -11.26 -21.39
CA PRO A 204 -3.34 -11.72 -22.41
C PRO A 204 -4.78 -11.29 -22.12
N LYS A 205 -5.57 -11.01 -23.14
CA LYS A 205 -6.88 -10.37 -23.01
C LYS A 205 -7.82 -11.08 -22.04
N HIS A 206 -7.82 -12.42 -22.01
CA HIS A 206 -8.67 -13.22 -21.13
C HIS A 206 -8.27 -13.19 -19.65
N LEU A 207 -7.08 -12.65 -19.33
CA LEU A 207 -6.58 -12.44 -17.96
C LEU A 207 -6.68 -10.98 -17.50
N GLN A 208 -7.10 -10.06 -18.37
CA GLN A 208 -7.26 -8.65 -18.01
C GLN A 208 -8.44 -8.47 -17.06
N GLY A 209 -8.31 -7.56 -16.09
CA GLY A 209 -9.31 -7.37 -15.03
C GLY A 209 -9.27 -8.43 -13.91
N ILE A 210 -8.40 -9.42 -14.01
CA ILE A 210 -8.19 -10.42 -12.96
C ILE A 210 -7.14 -9.93 -11.98
N SER A 211 -7.46 -10.06 -10.71
CA SER A 211 -6.57 -9.89 -9.58
C SER A 211 -6.33 -11.25 -8.94
N LEU A 212 -5.08 -11.69 -8.87
CA LEU A 212 -4.67 -12.95 -8.27
C LEU A 212 -3.60 -12.75 -7.22
N VAL A 213 -3.77 -13.42 -6.09
CA VAL A 213 -2.69 -13.62 -5.10
C VAL A 213 -2.53 -15.11 -4.85
N VAL A 214 -1.33 -15.61 -5.04
CA VAL A 214 -0.97 -16.95 -4.55
C VAL A 214 -0.43 -16.77 -3.12
N VAL A 215 -1.09 -17.39 -2.16
CA VAL A 215 -0.79 -17.29 -0.72
C VAL A 215 -0.32 -18.62 -0.16
N ASP A 216 0.41 -18.66 0.86
CA ASP A 216 1.07 -17.63 1.70
C ASP A 216 2.58 -17.93 1.70
N GLY A 217 3.36 -17.08 1.02
CA GLY A 217 4.79 -17.37 0.87
C GLY A 217 5.46 -16.61 -0.28
N PRO A 218 6.54 -17.16 -0.85
CA PRO A 218 7.37 -16.50 -1.85
C PRO A 218 6.75 -16.56 -3.27
N PHE A 219 5.46 -16.31 -3.37
CA PHE A 219 4.69 -16.49 -4.59
C PHE A 219 4.40 -15.18 -5.32
N THR A 220 3.73 -15.33 -6.46
CA THR A 220 3.33 -14.25 -7.35
C THR A 220 1.99 -13.64 -6.96
N ALA A 221 1.82 -12.37 -7.34
CA ALA A 221 0.53 -11.70 -7.37
C ALA A 221 0.47 -10.78 -8.59
N PHE A 222 -0.67 -10.67 -9.23
CA PHE A 222 -0.92 -9.61 -10.20
C PHE A 222 -2.28 -8.96 -9.99
N ASP A 223 -2.36 -7.66 -10.28
CA ASP A 223 -3.51 -6.83 -10.04
C ASP A 223 -3.76 -5.91 -11.21
N PRO A 224 -5.00 -5.63 -11.61
CA PRO A 224 -5.29 -4.60 -12.58
C PRO A 224 -4.70 -3.24 -12.16
N TYR A 225 -4.21 -2.47 -13.12
CA TYR A 225 -3.77 -1.08 -12.90
C TYR A 225 -4.93 -0.14 -13.18
N GLY A 226 -5.68 0.18 -12.13
CA GLY A 226 -6.91 0.95 -12.25
C GLY A 226 -7.91 0.27 -13.18
N SER A 227 -8.56 1.06 -14.01
CA SER A 227 -9.51 0.60 -15.03
C SER A 227 -8.88 0.33 -16.40
N SER A 228 -7.53 0.26 -16.47
CA SER A 228 -6.81 0.06 -17.73
C SER A 228 -6.64 -1.42 -18.07
N GLU A 229 -6.25 -1.71 -19.32
CA GLU A 229 -5.87 -3.07 -19.79
C GLU A 229 -4.51 -3.55 -19.23
N ARG A 230 -3.84 -2.72 -18.44
CA ARG A 230 -2.54 -3.01 -17.82
C ARG A 230 -2.73 -3.64 -16.44
N SER A 231 -1.73 -4.37 -16.01
CA SER A 231 -1.70 -5.00 -14.70
C SER A 231 -0.36 -4.75 -14.01
N LEU A 232 -0.37 -4.79 -12.69
CA LEU A 232 0.85 -4.77 -11.88
C LEU A 232 1.26 -6.17 -11.53
N TRP A 233 2.55 -6.46 -11.65
CA TRP A 233 3.12 -7.69 -11.16
C TRP A 233 3.86 -7.46 -9.84
N GLY A 234 3.61 -8.34 -8.88
CA GLY A 234 4.32 -8.41 -7.62
C GLY A 234 4.75 -9.84 -7.33
N SER A 235 5.83 -9.98 -6.59
CA SER A 235 6.30 -11.26 -6.07
C SER A 235 6.95 -11.03 -4.72
N ALA A 236 6.57 -11.81 -3.73
CA ALA A 236 7.22 -11.75 -2.43
C ALA A 236 8.71 -12.11 -2.52
N LYS A 237 9.08 -13.01 -3.47
CA LYS A 237 10.44 -13.46 -3.72
C LYS A 237 11.29 -12.46 -4.51
N HIS A 238 10.73 -11.83 -5.53
CA HIS A 238 11.50 -11.09 -6.53
C HIS A 238 11.36 -9.56 -6.45
N SER A 239 10.25 -9.04 -5.87
CA SER A 239 10.02 -7.59 -5.85
C SER A 239 11.05 -6.80 -5.04
N ASN A 240 11.70 -7.40 -4.05
CA ASN A 240 12.60 -6.69 -3.16
C ASN A 240 14.07 -6.87 -3.59
N HIS A 241 14.70 -5.78 -4.04
CA HIS A 241 16.09 -5.77 -4.53
C HIS A 241 17.12 -5.58 -3.44
N TRP A 242 16.71 -4.98 -2.33
CA TRP A 242 17.53 -4.74 -1.16
C TRP A 242 16.65 -4.72 0.09
N THR A 243 17.18 -5.17 1.20
CA THR A 243 16.47 -5.21 2.49
C THR A 243 17.47 -4.98 3.62
N THR A 244 17.10 -4.10 4.56
CA THR A 244 17.82 -3.94 5.84
C THR A 244 16.85 -3.77 6.99
N THR A 245 17.29 -4.15 8.18
CA THR A 245 16.64 -3.83 9.47
C THR A 245 17.38 -2.72 10.22
N ASP A 246 18.55 -2.32 9.72
CA ASP A 246 19.33 -1.23 10.27
C ASP A 246 18.76 0.11 9.78
N SER A 247 18.31 0.94 10.74
CA SER A 247 17.78 2.27 10.43
C SER A 247 18.85 3.23 9.91
N ASP A 248 20.12 2.98 10.19
CA ASP A 248 21.23 3.87 9.81
C ASP A 248 21.88 3.45 8.49
N GLU A 249 21.63 2.22 8.02
CA GLU A 249 22.18 1.75 6.75
C GLU A 249 21.60 2.56 5.56
N PRO A 250 22.45 3.23 4.77
CA PRO A 250 22.00 4.03 3.65
C PRO A 250 21.48 3.15 2.51
N ILE A 251 20.47 3.67 1.78
CA ILE A 251 20.02 3.04 0.54
C ILE A 251 21.20 3.00 -0.45
N PRO A 252 21.52 1.83 -1.04
CA PRO A 252 22.61 1.71 -1.99
C PRO A 252 22.46 2.67 -3.18
N GLU A 253 23.56 3.32 -3.57
CA GLU A 253 23.60 4.39 -4.58
C GLU A 253 22.89 4.01 -5.89
N LYS A 254 23.12 2.79 -6.37
CA LYS A 254 22.53 2.27 -7.60
C LYS A 254 20.99 2.30 -7.65
N TYR A 255 20.31 2.40 -6.51
CA TYR A 255 18.86 2.48 -6.45
C TYR A 255 18.33 3.90 -6.27
N ARG A 256 19.12 4.82 -5.72
CA ARG A 256 18.65 6.17 -5.36
C ARG A 256 18.04 6.92 -6.54
N ALA A 257 18.69 6.88 -7.71
CA ALA A 257 18.22 7.56 -8.92
C ALA A 257 16.89 7.00 -9.47
N LEU A 258 16.52 5.76 -9.08
CA LEU A 258 15.32 5.07 -9.56
C LEU A 258 14.12 5.24 -8.63
N LEU A 259 14.37 5.70 -7.38
CA LEU A 259 13.32 5.78 -6.39
C LEU A 259 12.28 6.84 -6.77
N ASN A 260 11.02 6.41 -6.68
CA ASN A 260 9.86 7.27 -6.86
C ASN A 260 9.80 7.98 -8.22
N GLY A 261 10.41 7.39 -9.25
CA GLY A 261 10.31 7.90 -10.62
C GLY A 261 8.86 8.11 -11.04
N PRO A 262 8.55 9.13 -11.86
CA PRO A 262 7.18 9.52 -12.20
C PRO A 262 6.46 8.51 -13.09
N LYS A 263 7.20 7.70 -13.85
CA LYS A 263 6.67 6.77 -14.87
C LYS A 263 7.23 5.36 -14.68
N PHE A 264 6.50 4.38 -15.22
CA PHE A 264 7.05 3.06 -15.45
C PHE A 264 7.94 3.11 -16.68
N GLU A 265 9.19 2.71 -16.53
CA GLU A 265 10.19 2.70 -17.59
C GLU A 265 10.86 1.33 -17.71
N PRO A 266 11.18 0.86 -18.92
CA PRO A 266 11.91 -0.38 -19.09
C PRO A 266 13.29 -0.32 -18.42
N ILE A 267 13.58 -1.31 -17.57
CA ILE A 267 14.85 -1.43 -16.84
C ILE A 267 15.50 -2.75 -17.23
N SER A 268 16.73 -2.71 -17.75
CA SER A 268 17.44 -3.88 -18.28
C SER A 268 17.75 -4.96 -17.24
N TRP A 269 17.83 -4.60 -15.97
CA TRP A 269 18.07 -5.51 -14.86
C TRP A 269 16.83 -5.71 -13.98
N SER A 270 15.62 -5.36 -14.47
CA SER A 270 14.35 -5.71 -13.85
C SER A 270 14.25 -7.22 -13.63
N ARG A 271 13.58 -7.61 -12.55
CA ARG A 271 13.32 -9.04 -12.28
C ARG A 271 12.02 -9.55 -12.92
N HIS A 272 11.53 -8.88 -13.97
CA HIS A 272 10.29 -9.26 -14.65
C HIS A 272 10.34 -10.68 -15.20
N GLU A 273 11.47 -11.15 -15.74
CA GLU A 273 11.60 -12.51 -16.26
C GLU A 273 11.47 -13.57 -15.13
N ALA A 274 12.10 -13.34 -13.99
CA ALA A 274 11.96 -14.24 -12.86
C ALA A 274 10.52 -14.27 -12.33
N MET A 275 9.84 -13.12 -12.30
CA MET A 275 8.43 -13.06 -11.92
C MET A 275 7.53 -13.74 -12.95
N ARG A 276 7.82 -13.61 -14.24
CA ARG A 276 7.11 -14.27 -15.33
C ARG A 276 7.18 -15.80 -15.21
N MET A 277 8.38 -16.33 -14.96
CA MET A 277 8.59 -17.77 -14.77
C MET A 277 7.81 -18.31 -13.54
N ASP A 278 7.90 -17.62 -12.40
CA ASP A 278 7.19 -18.04 -11.19
C ASP A 278 5.65 -17.92 -11.35
N ALA A 279 5.17 -16.88 -12.03
CA ALA A 279 3.73 -16.70 -12.28
C ALA A 279 3.16 -17.77 -13.23
N ALA A 280 3.94 -18.18 -14.24
CA ALA A 280 3.53 -19.20 -15.20
C ALA A 280 3.28 -20.59 -14.56
N LEU A 281 3.85 -20.84 -13.39
CA LEU A 281 3.54 -22.08 -12.62
C LEU A 281 2.06 -22.12 -12.21
N ALA A 282 1.51 -21.00 -11.76
CA ALA A 282 0.11 -20.90 -11.34
C ALA A 282 -0.84 -20.57 -12.51
N VAL A 283 -0.37 -19.72 -13.44
CA VAL A 283 -1.17 -19.22 -14.58
C VAL A 283 -0.32 -19.29 -15.85
N PRO A 284 -0.33 -20.42 -16.59
CA PRO A 284 0.56 -20.65 -17.74
C PRO A 284 0.50 -19.52 -18.78
N ALA A 285 -0.66 -19.00 -19.10
CA ALA A 285 -0.84 -17.91 -20.06
C ALA A 285 -0.19 -16.59 -19.61
N SER A 286 0.17 -16.43 -18.33
CA SER A 286 0.93 -15.25 -17.88
C SER A 286 2.35 -15.19 -18.44
N ALA A 287 2.87 -16.30 -18.97
CA ALA A 287 4.14 -16.34 -19.69
C ALA A 287 4.16 -15.44 -20.95
N GLU A 288 2.99 -15.13 -21.51
CA GLU A 288 2.81 -14.25 -22.68
C GLU A 288 2.70 -12.76 -22.30
N ALA A 289 2.83 -12.41 -21.01
CA ALA A 289 2.72 -11.04 -20.55
C ALA A 289 3.80 -10.14 -21.18
N GLU A 290 3.37 -9.01 -21.72
CA GLU A 290 4.26 -7.97 -22.24
C GLU A 290 4.80 -7.13 -21.07
N TYR A 291 6.11 -7.00 -20.92
CA TYR A 291 6.73 -6.09 -19.98
C TYR A 291 6.68 -4.65 -20.50
N ILE A 292 6.09 -3.75 -19.72
CA ILE A 292 5.97 -2.33 -20.07
C ILE A 292 7.04 -1.51 -19.36
N GLY A 293 7.31 -1.79 -18.08
CA GLY A 293 8.32 -1.07 -17.31
C GLY A 293 8.22 -1.29 -15.82
N SER A 294 9.15 -0.68 -15.10
CA SER A 294 9.26 -0.79 -13.64
C SER A 294 9.26 0.58 -12.97
N ARG A 295 8.78 0.63 -11.74
CA ARG A 295 8.98 1.74 -10.78
C ARG A 295 9.50 1.17 -9.48
N PHE A 296 10.31 1.98 -8.79
CA PHE A 296 10.93 1.61 -7.52
C PHE A 296 10.52 2.56 -6.42
N THR A 297 10.31 2.01 -5.23
CA THR A 297 10.04 2.80 -4.02
C THR A 297 10.66 2.15 -2.79
N ILE A 298 10.76 2.89 -1.72
CA ILE A 298 11.05 2.30 -0.41
C ILE A 298 9.77 1.75 0.18
N ARG A 299 9.79 0.45 0.47
CA ARG A 299 8.76 -0.24 1.23
C ARG A 299 9.25 -0.41 2.66
N VAL A 300 8.47 0.07 3.63
CA VAL A 300 8.73 -0.15 5.06
C VAL A 300 7.66 -1.07 5.61
N VAL A 301 8.06 -2.14 6.27
CA VAL A 301 7.14 -3.14 6.80
C VAL A 301 7.61 -3.63 8.15
N GLU A 302 6.68 -4.07 8.99
CA GLU A 302 7.03 -4.73 10.23
C GLU A 302 7.83 -6.00 9.95
N ASN A 303 8.91 -6.20 10.71
CA ASN A 303 9.74 -7.39 10.62
C ASN A 303 9.19 -8.46 11.58
N ASN A 304 8.02 -9.00 11.22
CA ASN A 304 7.36 -10.09 11.94
C ASN A 304 7.02 -11.21 10.95
N PRO A 305 7.98 -12.07 10.60
CA PRO A 305 7.78 -13.12 9.61
C PRO A 305 6.77 -14.19 10.05
N ALA A 306 6.54 -14.35 11.35
CA ALA A 306 5.59 -15.33 11.87
C ALA A 306 4.13 -14.93 11.59
N GLN A 307 3.81 -13.65 11.66
CA GLN A 307 2.44 -13.14 11.51
C GLN A 307 2.23 -12.27 10.28
N ASP A 308 3.29 -11.71 9.68
CA ASP A 308 3.24 -10.69 8.61
C ASP A 308 2.33 -9.49 8.95
N ARG A 309 2.40 -9.01 10.20
CA ARG A 309 1.52 -7.97 10.74
C ARG A 309 1.69 -6.63 9.99
N ARG A 310 0.59 -5.87 9.83
CA ARG A 310 0.53 -4.60 9.08
C ARG A 310 -0.44 -3.61 9.76
N THR A 311 -0.19 -3.27 11.01
CA THR A 311 -1.08 -2.40 11.80
C THR A 311 -0.77 -0.92 11.62
N LEU A 312 -1.73 -0.06 12.01
CA LEU A 312 -1.58 1.39 12.05
C LEU A 312 -0.96 1.82 13.37
N TYR A 313 0.04 2.68 13.28
CA TYR A 313 0.64 3.38 14.42
C TYR A 313 0.41 4.89 14.29
N VAL A 314 -0.09 5.50 15.35
CA VAL A 314 -0.15 6.95 15.57
C VAL A 314 0.58 7.21 16.88
N GLN A 315 1.83 7.64 16.81
CA GLN A 315 2.70 7.79 17.96
C GLN A 315 3.04 9.27 18.17
N GLU A 316 2.80 9.79 19.35
CA GLU A 316 3.28 11.10 19.80
C GLU A 316 4.65 10.93 20.45
N THR A 317 5.66 11.66 19.97
CA THR A 317 7.04 11.59 20.46
C THR A 317 7.43 12.80 21.32
N ALA A 318 6.74 13.91 21.14
CA ALA A 318 6.83 15.12 21.93
C ALA A 318 5.49 15.85 21.83
N PRO A 319 5.17 16.77 22.73
CA PRO A 319 3.91 17.55 22.67
C PRO A 319 3.69 18.15 21.28
N GLY A 320 2.58 17.77 20.65
CA GLY A 320 2.22 18.21 19.31
C GLY A 320 3.08 17.63 18.17
N GLU A 321 3.87 16.59 18.39
CA GLU A 321 4.64 15.91 17.34
C GLU A 321 4.18 14.46 17.17
N LEU A 322 3.47 14.20 16.07
CA LEU A 322 2.85 12.91 15.76
C LEU A 322 3.58 12.23 14.60
N HIS A 323 3.81 10.94 14.75
CA HIS A 323 4.38 10.08 13.71
C HIS A 323 3.37 9.01 13.29
N ILE A 324 3.18 8.87 11.97
CA ILE A 324 2.23 7.93 11.38
C ILE A 324 2.99 6.84 10.64
N PHE A 325 2.64 5.60 10.93
CA PHE A 325 3.13 4.46 10.17
C PHE A 325 2.03 3.41 9.99
N SER A 326 1.90 2.87 8.78
CA SER A 326 1.08 1.69 8.51
C SER A 326 1.56 1.01 7.23
N GLY A 327 1.45 -0.30 7.19
CA GLY A 327 1.70 -1.10 6.01
C GLY A 327 0.50 -1.21 5.04
N LYS A 328 -0.64 -0.53 5.31
CA LYS A 328 -1.89 -0.65 4.54
C LYS A 328 -2.50 0.71 4.21
N VAL A 329 -2.92 0.88 2.96
CA VAL A 329 -3.57 2.13 2.52
C VAL A 329 -4.96 2.32 3.13
N VAL A 330 -5.66 1.23 3.39
CA VAL A 330 -7.06 1.24 3.87
C VAL A 330 -7.24 1.96 5.19
N SER A 331 -6.22 1.99 6.06
CA SER A 331 -6.26 2.67 7.36
C SER A 331 -6.06 4.19 7.28
N ALA A 332 -5.92 4.79 6.09
CA ALA A 332 -5.61 6.22 5.96
C ALA A 332 -6.71 7.14 6.53
N VAL A 333 -7.99 6.80 6.32
CA VAL A 333 -9.13 7.58 6.84
C VAL A 333 -9.23 7.46 8.36
N LYS A 334 -9.02 6.24 8.90
CA LYS A 334 -8.92 5.99 10.34
C LYS A 334 -7.79 6.79 10.97
N ALA A 335 -6.60 6.83 10.33
CA ALA A 335 -5.47 7.63 10.80
C ALA A 335 -5.80 9.12 10.84
N ALA A 336 -6.47 9.64 9.81
CA ALA A 336 -6.89 11.04 9.77
C ALA A 336 -7.86 11.39 10.89
N ARG A 337 -8.78 10.49 11.23
CA ARG A 337 -9.68 10.67 12.39
C ARG A 337 -8.91 10.71 13.71
N LEU A 338 -8.01 9.74 13.93
CA LEU A 338 -7.21 9.67 15.16
C LEU A 338 -6.30 10.90 15.34
N VAL A 339 -5.68 11.39 14.27
CA VAL A 339 -4.86 12.62 14.33
C VAL A 339 -5.73 13.84 14.62
N ALA A 340 -6.90 13.96 13.99
CA ALA A 340 -7.82 15.05 14.25
C ALA A 340 -8.30 15.08 15.71
N GLU A 341 -8.58 13.92 16.31
CA GLU A 341 -8.92 13.79 17.72
C GLU A 341 -7.78 14.27 18.64
N ARG A 342 -6.51 13.98 18.29
CA ARG A 342 -5.34 14.46 19.04
C ARG A 342 -5.16 15.97 18.96
N VAL A 343 -5.27 16.52 17.74
CA VAL A 343 -5.18 17.97 17.52
C VAL A 343 -6.29 18.74 18.24
N ALA A 344 -7.47 18.16 18.38
CA ALA A 344 -8.59 18.78 19.10
C ALA A 344 -8.44 18.75 20.65
N GLN A 345 -7.56 17.90 21.18
CA GLN A 345 -7.31 17.75 22.64
C GLN A 345 -6.15 18.61 23.15
N GLY A 346 -5.27 19.09 22.28
CA GLY A 346 -4.11 19.94 22.61
C GLY A 346 -4.34 21.38 22.28
#